data_a8ced52bb1c5dc99a5ba3258bfa3aada
#
_entry.id   a8ced52bb1c5dc99a5ba3258bfa3aada
#
_cell.length_a   1.000
_cell.length_b   1.000
_cell.length_c   1.000
_cell.angle_alpha   90.00
_cell.angle_beta   90.00
_cell.angle_gamma   90.00
#
_symmetry.space_group_name_H-M   'P 1'
#
loop_
_entity.id
_entity.type
_entity.pdbx_description
1 polymer ?
#
loop_
_entity_poly.entity_id
_entity_poly.type
_entity_poly.pdbx_seq_one_letter_code
_entity_poly.pdbx_strand_id
1 'polypeptide(L)'
;MHHLIIGGSSGIGRALVDQLLTAGHTITVWARQRRDLPAEVTFHAIDVTADTVEKGAVPDTLDGVAYCPGSIDLRSFRSLKAEAFREAFELNVVGAVRCLQAVERTLKKGTDPAVVLFSTVAVRRGMPFHAAVAAAKGGVEGLTRSLAAEYAPTIRVNAIAPSLTDTPLAEKLLASDEKRRASAERHPLRKVGTATEVAAMAAFLLSDRAAFMTGQVIGMDGGLSTL
;
A
#
# COMPACT_ATOMS: atom_id res chain seq x y z
N MET A 1 15.17 7.23 -11.56
CA MET A 1 14.12 7.78 -10.66
C MET A 1 14.39 7.35 -9.24
N HIS A 2 13.98 8.16 -8.25
CA HIS A 2 14.12 7.82 -6.83
C HIS A 2 12.73 7.59 -6.21
N HIS A 3 12.52 6.42 -5.61
CA HIS A 3 11.25 6.05 -4.98
C HIS A 3 11.41 5.79 -3.48
N LEU A 4 10.42 6.24 -2.71
CA LEU A 4 10.28 5.92 -1.30
C LEU A 4 9.19 4.84 -1.13
N ILE A 5 9.59 3.68 -0.58
CA ILE A 5 8.66 2.58 -0.31
C ILE A 5 8.49 2.44 1.21
N ILE A 6 7.37 2.94 1.71
CA ILE A 6 7.03 2.83 3.13
C ILE A 6 6.42 1.45 3.36
N GLY A 7 6.96 0.70 4.32
CA GLY A 7 6.64 -0.73 4.50
C GLY A 7 7.31 -1.65 3.49
N GLY A 8 8.42 -1.21 2.84
CA GLY A 8 9.13 -1.92 1.79
C GLY A 8 9.94 -3.15 2.22
N SER A 9 9.95 -3.51 3.51
CA SER A 9 10.75 -4.65 4.01
C SER A 9 10.04 -6.00 3.96
N SER A 10 8.77 -6.08 3.52
CA SER A 10 8.01 -7.34 3.42
C SER A 10 6.84 -7.26 2.46
N GLY A 11 6.31 -8.42 2.06
CA GLY A 11 5.08 -8.54 1.27
C GLY A 11 5.10 -7.74 -0.04
N ILE A 12 4.01 -7.03 -0.32
CA ILE A 12 3.86 -6.23 -1.56
C ILE A 12 4.95 -5.15 -1.65
N GLY A 13 5.24 -4.46 -0.55
CA GLY A 13 6.27 -3.42 -0.53
C GLY A 13 7.66 -3.97 -0.88
N ARG A 14 8.02 -5.17 -0.38
CA ARG A 14 9.30 -5.81 -0.73
C ARG A 14 9.34 -6.22 -2.21
N ALA A 15 8.27 -6.82 -2.72
CA ALA A 15 8.20 -7.16 -4.14
C ALA A 15 8.30 -5.93 -5.04
N LEU A 16 7.75 -4.78 -4.60
CA LEU A 16 7.88 -3.52 -5.32
C LEU A 16 9.32 -2.99 -5.29
N VAL A 17 10.01 -3.07 -4.15
CA VAL A 17 11.43 -2.72 -4.03
C VAL A 17 12.26 -3.51 -5.04
N ASP A 18 12.09 -4.84 -5.10
CA ASP A 18 12.85 -5.72 -6.00
C ASP A 18 12.60 -5.38 -7.48
N GLN A 19 11.35 -5.11 -7.87
CA GLN A 19 11.02 -4.74 -9.25
C GLN A 19 11.61 -3.39 -9.65
N LEU A 20 11.53 -2.38 -8.78
CA LEU A 20 12.05 -1.06 -9.07
C LEU A 20 13.59 -1.05 -9.10
N LEU A 21 14.26 -1.81 -8.22
CA LEU A 21 15.72 -1.99 -8.29
C LEU A 21 16.13 -2.67 -9.60
N THR A 22 15.43 -3.73 -10.00
CA THR A 22 15.69 -4.41 -11.28
C THR A 22 15.50 -3.47 -12.48
N ALA A 23 14.60 -2.49 -12.37
CA ALA A 23 14.42 -1.43 -13.38
C ALA A 23 15.46 -0.30 -13.30
N GLY A 24 16.44 -0.38 -12.40
CA GLY A 24 17.52 0.59 -12.26
C GLY A 24 17.15 1.86 -11.47
N HIS A 25 16.11 1.80 -10.64
CA HIS A 25 15.70 2.93 -9.80
C HIS A 25 16.46 2.95 -8.46
N THR A 26 16.64 4.13 -7.89
CA THR A 26 17.13 4.33 -6.52
C THR A 26 15.97 4.17 -5.53
N ILE A 27 16.19 3.41 -4.46
CA ILE A 27 15.13 3.10 -3.50
C ILE A 27 15.53 3.51 -2.08
N THR A 28 14.64 4.26 -1.45
CA THR A 28 14.63 4.45 0.01
C THR A 28 13.48 3.66 0.60
N VAL A 29 13.73 2.95 1.69
CA VAL A 29 12.70 2.21 2.44
C VAL A 29 12.56 2.77 3.84
N TRP A 30 11.32 3.07 4.21
CA TRP A 30 10.92 3.31 5.61
C TRP A 30 10.16 2.11 6.13
N ALA A 31 10.68 1.46 7.16
CA ALA A 31 10.01 0.36 7.83
C ALA A 31 10.58 0.18 9.24
N ARG A 32 9.88 -0.52 10.11
CA ARG A 32 10.33 -0.78 11.49
C ARG A 32 11.60 -1.63 11.56
N GLN A 33 11.84 -2.49 10.58
CA GLN A 33 12.96 -3.42 10.54
C GLN A 33 13.49 -3.54 9.10
N ARG A 34 14.82 -3.58 8.93
CA ARG A 34 15.46 -3.74 7.62
C ARG A 34 15.18 -5.11 6.97
N ARG A 35 15.17 -6.16 7.78
CA ARG A 35 15.10 -7.55 7.29
C ARG A 35 16.18 -7.84 6.24
N ASP A 36 15.81 -8.59 5.19
CA ASP A 36 16.66 -9.05 4.08
C ASP A 36 16.68 -8.09 2.88
N LEU A 37 16.49 -6.78 3.11
CA LEU A 37 16.58 -5.78 2.03
C LEU A 37 17.97 -5.80 1.38
N PRO A 38 18.05 -5.65 0.03
CA PRO A 38 19.31 -5.50 -0.70
C PRO A 38 20.21 -4.40 -0.14
N ALA A 39 21.52 -4.56 -0.27
CA ALA A 39 22.51 -3.64 0.31
C ALA A 39 22.40 -2.21 -0.25
N GLU A 40 22.06 -2.10 -1.53
CA GLU A 40 21.89 -0.84 -2.27
C GLU A 40 20.69 0.00 -1.84
N VAL A 41 19.75 -0.58 -1.06
CA VAL A 41 18.60 0.14 -0.54
C VAL A 41 18.99 1.04 0.63
N THR A 42 18.68 2.33 0.53
CA THR A 42 18.75 3.24 1.67
C THR A 42 17.61 2.92 2.64
N PHE A 43 17.94 2.60 3.88
CA PHE A 43 16.95 2.18 4.87
C PHE A 43 16.93 3.10 6.09
N HIS A 44 15.72 3.49 6.51
CA HIS A 44 15.48 4.17 7.79
C HIS A 44 14.48 3.41 8.64
N ALA A 45 14.83 3.18 9.90
CA ALA A 45 13.95 2.54 10.88
C ALA A 45 12.88 3.54 11.35
N ILE A 46 11.68 3.45 10.76
CA ILE A 46 10.57 4.37 11.05
C ILE A 46 9.32 3.56 11.38
N ASP A 47 8.67 3.93 12.49
CA ASP A 47 7.30 3.54 12.81
C ASP A 47 6.35 4.64 12.31
N VAL A 48 5.51 4.30 11.35
CA VAL A 48 4.57 5.26 10.74
C VAL A 48 3.45 5.71 11.69
N THR A 49 3.28 5.03 12.82
CA THR A 49 2.34 5.41 13.88
C THR A 49 2.96 6.37 14.90
N ALA A 50 4.27 6.64 14.81
CA ALA A 50 4.94 7.65 15.63
C ALA A 50 4.61 9.08 15.15
N ASP A 51 4.69 10.04 16.04
CA ASP A 51 4.27 11.43 15.76
C ASP A 51 5.19 12.21 14.82
N THR A 52 6.44 11.78 14.63
CA THR A 52 7.44 12.53 13.84
C THR A 52 8.25 11.62 12.91
N VAL A 53 8.51 12.13 11.70
CA VAL A 53 9.50 11.59 10.77
C VAL A 53 10.75 12.48 10.86
N GLU A 54 11.91 11.90 11.16
CA GLU A 54 13.16 12.64 11.24
C GLU A 54 13.55 13.24 9.88
N LYS A 55 13.97 14.50 9.86
CA LYS A 55 14.36 15.19 8.61
C LYS A 55 15.47 14.50 7.84
N GLY A 56 16.42 13.87 8.52
CA GLY A 56 17.53 13.11 7.90
C GLY A 56 17.09 11.84 7.17
N ALA A 57 15.86 11.38 7.36
CA ALA A 57 15.32 10.23 6.66
C ALA A 57 14.63 10.59 5.32
N VAL A 58 14.41 11.88 5.07
CA VAL A 58 13.70 12.36 3.86
C VAL A 58 14.71 12.60 2.74
N PRO A 59 14.60 11.91 1.59
CA PRO A 59 15.46 12.17 0.43
C PRO A 59 15.30 13.59 -0.12
N ASP A 60 16.33 14.14 -0.77
CA ASP A 60 16.34 15.49 -1.33
C ASP A 60 15.35 15.68 -2.48
N THR A 61 15.11 14.60 -3.25
CA THR A 61 14.12 14.52 -4.34
C THR A 61 13.48 13.15 -4.37
N LEU A 62 12.20 13.09 -4.77
CA LEU A 62 11.43 11.85 -4.92
C LEU A 62 10.59 11.92 -6.19
N ASP A 63 10.64 10.86 -6.99
CA ASP A 63 9.78 10.68 -8.17
C ASP A 63 8.56 9.82 -7.84
N GLY A 64 8.55 9.11 -6.70
CA GLY A 64 7.40 8.34 -6.31
C GLY A 64 7.41 7.88 -4.86
N VAL A 65 6.22 7.69 -4.32
CA VAL A 65 5.98 7.17 -2.97
C VAL A 65 4.94 6.07 -3.01
N ALA A 66 5.24 4.91 -2.41
CA ALA A 66 4.25 3.87 -2.13
C ALA A 66 4.09 3.68 -0.62
N TYR A 67 2.85 3.77 -0.13
CA TYR A 67 2.53 3.51 1.28
C TYR A 67 1.91 2.13 1.44
N CYS A 68 2.73 1.15 1.83
CA CYS A 68 2.36 -0.27 1.94
C CYS A 68 1.96 -0.76 3.35
N PRO A 69 2.14 -0.01 4.47
CA PRO A 69 1.73 -0.50 5.78
C PRO A 69 0.25 -0.83 5.84
N GLY A 70 -0.08 -1.88 6.58
CA GLY A 70 -1.45 -2.31 6.80
C GLY A 70 -1.51 -3.43 7.82
N SER A 71 -2.73 -3.79 8.22
CA SER A 71 -3.00 -4.88 9.15
C SER A 71 -4.19 -5.71 8.68
N ILE A 72 -4.24 -6.95 9.16
CA ILE A 72 -5.40 -7.84 9.00
C ILE A 72 -5.91 -8.18 10.40
N ASP A 73 -7.06 -7.63 10.78
CA ASP A 73 -7.77 -7.93 12.03
C ASP A 73 -9.21 -8.29 11.69
N LEU A 74 -9.46 -9.59 11.56
CA LEU A 74 -10.75 -10.15 11.15
C LEU A 74 -11.51 -10.67 12.37
N ARG A 75 -12.42 -9.86 12.87
CA ARG A 75 -13.26 -10.19 14.03
C ARG A 75 -14.73 -9.82 13.79
N SER A 76 -15.64 -10.50 14.48
CA SER A 76 -17.05 -10.12 14.44
C SER A 76 -17.25 -8.68 14.95
N PHE A 77 -18.18 -7.94 14.37
CA PHE A 77 -18.46 -6.56 14.78
C PHE A 77 -18.74 -6.45 16.28
N ARG A 78 -19.46 -7.42 16.83
CA ARG A 78 -19.79 -7.49 18.27
C ARG A 78 -18.55 -7.56 19.17
N SER A 79 -17.46 -8.19 18.69
CA SER A 79 -16.20 -8.35 19.47
C SER A 79 -15.20 -7.21 19.25
N LEU A 80 -15.44 -6.34 18.27
CA LEU A 80 -14.57 -5.19 17.99
C LEU A 80 -14.86 -4.07 18.99
N LYS A 81 -13.82 -3.61 19.68
CA LYS A 81 -13.87 -2.38 20.48
C LYS A 81 -13.56 -1.17 19.60
N ALA A 82 -13.97 0.02 20.02
CA ALA A 82 -13.66 1.27 19.30
C ALA A 82 -12.15 1.47 19.10
N GLU A 83 -11.32 0.92 19.96
CA GLU A 83 -9.87 0.99 19.88
C GLU A 83 -9.34 0.30 18.61
N ALA A 84 -9.88 -0.85 18.22
CA ALA A 84 -9.49 -1.53 16.98
C ALA A 84 -9.74 -0.67 15.72
N PHE A 85 -10.79 0.16 15.74
CA PHE A 85 -11.03 1.12 14.68
C PHE A 85 -10.02 2.26 14.69
N ARG A 86 -9.67 2.79 15.87
CA ARG A 86 -8.66 3.85 16.01
C ARG A 86 -7.29 3.36 15.53
N GLU A 87 -6.87 2.17 15.98
CA GLU A 87 -5.60 1.54 15.56
C GLU A 87 -5.55 1.30 14.05
N ALA A 88 -6.65 0.77 13.47
CA ALA A 88 -6.73 0.56 12.03
C ALA A 88 -6.66 1.88 11.27
N PHE A 89 -7.33 2.94 11.76
CA PHE A 89 -7.31 4.26 11.13
C PHE A 89 -5.95 4.94 11.30
N GLU A 90 -5.33 4.83 12.48
CA GLU A 90 -3.98 5.35 12.75
C GLU A 90 -2.95 4.77 11.78
N LEU A 91 -2.90 3.44 11.67
CA LEU A 91 -1.94 2.78 10.78
C LEU A 91 -2.20 3.08 9.30
N ASN A 92 -3.45 3.03 8.84
CA ASN A 92 -3.75 3.04 7.41
C ASN A 92 -3.94 4.45 6.84
N VAL A 93 -4.46 5.39 7.63
CA VAL A 93 -4.81 6.75 7.18
C VAL A 93 -3.88 7.80 7.79
N VAL A 94 -3.83 7.92 9.11
CA VAL A 94 -3.04 8.96 9.78
C VAL A 94 -1.56 8.77 9.53
N GLY A 95 -1.07 7.53 9.60
CA GLY A 95 0.32 7.19 9.24
C GLY A 95 0.66 7.55 7.79
N ALA A 96 -0.26 7.31 6.84
CA ALA A 96 -0.06 7.72 5.45
C ALA A 96 0.00 9.25 5.31
N VAL A 97 -0.92 9.97 5.95
CA VAL A 97 -0.93 11.45 5.97
C VAL A 97 0.39 11.99 6.53
N ARG A 98 0.82 11.50 7.68
CA ARG A 98 2.08 11.89 8.34
C ARG A 98 3.29 11.70 7.41
N CYS A 99 3.39 10.53 6.79
CA CYS A 99 4.49 10.23 5.87
C CYS A 99 4.46 11.11 4.62
N LEU A 100 3.29 11.30 4.01
CA LEU A 100 3.15 12.12 2.81
C LEU A 100 3.46 13.60 3.10
N GLN A 101 2.99 14.14 4.22
CA GLN A 101 3.32 15.52 4.64
C GLN A 101 4.82 15.71 4.85
N ALA A 102 5.52 14.71 5.41
CA ALA A 102 6.97 14.78 5.61
C ALA A 102 7.74 14.87 4.28
N VAL A 103 7.25 14.25 3.21
CA VAL A 103 7.95 14.17 1.92
C VAL A 103 7.33 15.04 0.80
N GLU A 104 6.25 15.74 1.06
CA GLU A 104 5.53 16.53 0.05
C GLU A 104 6.44 17.48 -0.73
N ARG A 105 7.32 18.21 -0.04
CA ARG A 105 8.23 19.18 -0.66
C ARG A 105 9.25 18.51 -1.58
N THR A 106 9.73 17.34 -1.22
CA THR A 106 10.72 16.58 -2.02
C THR A 106 10.04 15.88 -3.19
N LEU A 107 8.82 15.42 -3.01
CA LEU A 107 8.01 14.83 -4.07
C LEU A 107 7.66 15.88 -5.15
N LYS A 108 7.33 17.12 -4.77
CA LYS A 108 7.09 18.22 -5.73
C LYS A 108 8.32 18.62 -6.56
N LYS A 109 9.51 18.17 -6.21
CA LYS A 109 10.76 18.39 -7.00
C LYS A 109 11.04 17.24 -7.98
N GLY A 110 10.31 16.14 -7.88
CA GLY A 110 10.49 14.96 -8.72
C GLY A 110 10.06 15.19 -10.16
N THR A 111 10.47 14.25 -11.00
CA THR A 111 10.07 14.20 -12.42
C THR A 111 8.83 13.30 -12.53
N ASP A 112 7.68 13.88 -12.92
CA ASP A 112 6.36 13.21 -13.00
C ASP A 112 5.99 12.41 -11.75
N PRO A 113 5.98 13.07 -10.56
CA PRO A 113 5.87 12.36 -9.29
C PRO A 113 4.51 11.70 -9.10
N ALA A 114 4.54 10.53 -8.45
CA ALA A 114 3.33 9.74 -8.20
C ALA A 114 3.28 9.16 -6.79
N VAL A 115 2.07 9.03 -6.25
CA VAL A 115 1.77 8.36 -4.98
C VAL A 115 0.88 7.16 -5.23
N VAL A 116 1.24 6.03 -4.62
CA VAL A 116 0.41 4.81 -4.61
C VAL A 116 0.06 4.44 -3.17
N LEU A 117 -1.24 4.38 -2.90
CA LEU A 117 -1.81 3.92 -1.64
C LEU A 117 -2.43 2.53 -1.81
N PHE A 118 -2.67 1.81 -0.71
CA PHE A 118 -3.27 0.48 -0.74
C PHE A 118 -4.58 0.45 0.04
N SER A 119 -5.68 0.20 -0.68
CA SER A 119 -7.01 -0.10 -0.15
C SER A 119 -7.21 -1.61 -0.02
N THR A 120 -8.43 -2.07 -0.13
CA THR A 120 -8.83 -3.48 -0.16
C THR A 120 -10.17 -3.66 -0.90
N VAL A 121 -10.36 -4.78 -1.54
CA VAL A 121 -11.66 -5.18 -2.13
C VAL A 121 -12.82 -5.11 -1.13
N ALA A 122 -12.53 -5.29 0.17
CA ALA A 122 -13.54 -5.28 1.24
C ALA A 122 -14.26 -3.92 1.40
N VAL A 123 -13.71 -2.82 0.89
CA VAL A 123 -14.38 -1.51 0.86
C VAL A 123 -15.54 -1.54 -0.14
N ARG A 124 -15.29 -2.03 -1.36
CA ARG A 124 -16.27 -2.03 -2.44
C ARG A 124 -17.30 -3.13 -2.31
N ARG A 125 -16.85 -4.35 -2.01
CA ARG A 125 -17.74 -5.53 -1.98
C ARG A 125 -18.52 -5.67 -0.67
N GLY A 126 -17.92 -5.24 0.47
CA GLY A 126 -18.37 -5.61 1.80
C GLY A 126 -18.05 -7.08 2.11
N MET A 127 -17.39 -7.33 3.24
CA MET A 127 -16.99 -8.68 3.64
C MET A 127 -17.24 -8.88 5.13
N PRO A 128 -17.74 -10.07 5.55
CA PRO A 128 -17.89 -10.38 6.98
C PRO A 128 -16.54 -10.23 7.72
N PHE A 129 -16.61 -9.78 8.96
CA PHE A 129 -15.43 -9.62 9.84
C PHE A 129 -14.42 -8.52 9.46
N HIS A 130 -14.67 -7.72 8.44
CA HIS A 130 -13.75 -6.70 7.93
C HIS A 130 -14.08 -5.27 8.40
N ALA A 131 -15.00 -5.06 9.35
CA ALA A 131 -15.54 -3.74 9.66
C ALA A 131 -14.47 -2.69 9.97
N ALA A 132 -13.48 -2.98 10.83
CA ALA A 132 -12.44 -2.01 11.19
C ALA A 132 -11.51 -1.70 10.00
N VAL A 133 -11.00 -2.74 9.33
CA VAL A 133 -10.08 -2.54 8.19
C VAL A 133 -10.79 -1.92 6.99
N ALA A 134 -12.04 -2.30 6.70
CA ALA A 134 -12.80 -1.71 5.60
C ALA A 134 -13.11 -0.23 5.84
N ALA A 135 -13.45 0.16 7.08
CA ALA A 135 -13.65 1.56 7.44
C ALA A 135 -12.37 2.39 7.24
N ALA A 136 -11.22 1.89 7.75
CA ALA A 136 -9.94 2.57 7.59
C ALA A 136 -9.51 2.65 6.11
N LYS A 137 -9.65 1.56 5.35
CA LYS A 137 -9.30 1.54 3.91
C LYS A 137 -10.27 2.36 3.05
N GLY A 138 -11.53 2.51 3.45
CA GLY A 138 -12.46 3.50 2.88
C GLY A 138 -11.94 4.93 3.07
N GLY A 139 -11.35 5.22 4.24
CA GLY A 139 -10.62 6.48 4.49
C GLY A 139 -9.44 6.68 3.54
N VAL A 140 -8.66 5.63 3.26
CA VAL A 140 -7.57 5.67 2.25
C VAL A 140 -8.10 6.02 0.86
N GLU A 141 -9.25 5.47 0.45
CA GLU A 141 -9.84 5.80 -0.84
C GLU A 141 -10.32 7.25 -0.92
N GLY A 142 -10.92 7.77 0.18
CA GLY A 142 -11.26 9.17 0.31
C GLY A 142 -10.04 10.08 0.22
N LEU A 143 -8.97 9.73 0.97
CA LEU A 143 -7.70 10.44 0.94
C LEU A 143 -7.08 10.43 -0.46
N THR A 144 -7.12 9.29 -1.17
CA THR A 144 -6.60 9.16 -2.55
C THR A 144 -7.25 10.18 -3.48
N ARG A 145 -8.57 10.26 -3.48
CA ARG A 145 -9.32 11.19 -4.35
C ARG A 145 -9.08 12.65 -3.98
N SER A 146 -9.04 12.95 -2.69
CA SER A 146 -8.80 14.31 -2.19
C SER A 146 -7.41 14.82 -2.57
N LEU A 147 -6.37 14.01 -2.29
CA LEU A 147 -5.00 14.38 -2.64
C LEU A 147 -4.77 14.43 -4.16
N ALA A 148 -5.42 13.56 -4.94
CA ALA A 148 -5.35 13.63 -6.39
C ALA A 148 -5.89 14.96 -6.92
N ALA A 149 -7.00 15.46 -6.36
CA ALA A 149 -7.58 16.75 -6.74
C ALA A 149 -6.71 17.93 -6.30
N GLU A 150 -6.15 17.87 -5.08
CA GLU A 150 -5.34 18.95 -4.51
C GLU A 150 -3.97 19.07 -5.20
N TYR A 151 -3.36 17.92 -5.56
CA TYR A 151 -2.01 17.89 -6.11
C TYR A 151 -1.95 17.98 -7.63
N ALA A 152 -3.08 17.84 -8.32
CA ALA A 152 -3.11 18.03 -9.77
C ALA A 152 -2.72 19.46 -10.15
N PRO A 153 -1.98 19.67 -11.26
CA PRO A 153 -1.46 18.67 -12.19
C PRO A 153 -0.08 18.11 -11.82
N THR A 154 0.46 18.43 -10.64
CA THR A 154 1.88 18.20 -10.29
C THR A 154 2.17 16.77 -9.86
N ILE A 155 1.30 16.15 -9.03
CA ILE A 155 1.50 14.82 -8.48
C ILE A 155 0.27 13.96 -8.76
N ARG A 156 0.47 12.76 -9.30
CA ARG A 156 -0.60 11.77 -9.48
C ARG A 156 -0.77 10.95 -8.19
N VAL A 157 -1.99 10.71 -7.77
CA VAL A 157 -2.30 9.92 -6.57
C VAL A 157 -3.33 8.86 -6.93
N ASN A 158 -2.97 7.58 -6.77
CA ASN A 158 -3.85 6.45 -7.03
C ASN A 158 -3.79 5.42 -5.90
N ALA A 159 -4.79 4.57 -5.80
CA ALA A 159 -4.81 3.45 -4.87
C ALA A 159 -5.03 2.12 -5.59
N ILE A 160 -4.47 1.06 -5.02
CA ILE A 160 -4.73 -0.32 -5.42
C ILE A 160 -5.59 -0.96 -4.34
N ALA A 161 -6.64 -1.67 -4.74
CA ALA A 161 -7.54 -2.40 -3.84
C ALA A 161 -7.40 -3.93 -4.10
N PRO A 162 -6.42 -4.60 -3.48
CA PRO A 162 -6.25 -6.03 -3.65
C PRO A 162 -7.29 -6.83 -2.87
N SER A 163 -7.53 -8.06 -3.30
CA SER A 163 -8.11 -9.12 -2.48
C SER A 163 -7.02 -9.83 -1.67
N LEU A 164 -7.33 -11.03 -1.18
CA LEU A 164 -6.35 -11.86 -0.48
C LEU A 164 -5.12 -12.09 -1.37
N THR A 165 -3.98 -11.65 -0.88
CA THR A 165 -2.69 -11.69 -1.56
C THR A 165 -1.70 -12.51 -0.72
N ASP A 166 -0.96 -13.42 -1.33
CA ASP A 166 0.02 -14.27 -0.66
C ASP A 166 1.21 -13.42 -0.19
N THR A 167 1.21 -13.13 1.10
CA THR A 167 2.17 -12.28 1.79
C THR A 167 2.34 -12.78 3.23
N PRO A 168 3.42 -12.42 3.94
CA PRO A 168 3.56 -12.74 5.36
C PRO A 168 2.38 -12.25 6.21
N LEU A 169 1.74 -11.14 5.83
CA LEU A 169 0.56 -10.62 6.53
C LEU A 169 -0.64 -11.57 6.42
N ALA A 170 -0.77 -12.29 5.32
CA ALA A 170 -1.86 -13.22 5.04
C ALA A 170 -1.56 -14.68 5.45
N GLU A 171 -0.38 -14.96 6.01
CA GLU A 171 0.11 -16.31 6.31
C GLU A 171 -0.93 -17.18 7.06
N LYS A 172 -1.54 -16.66 8.11
CA LYS A 172 -2.56 -17.38 8.89
C LYS A 172 -3.81 -17.74 8.08
N LEU A 173 -4.15 -16.94 7.07
CA LEU A 173 -5.30 -17.16 6.19
C LEU A 173 -5.00 -18.18 5.09
N LEU A 174 -3.72 -18.41 4.79
CA LEU A 174 -3.21 -19.32 3.77
C LEU A 174 -2.38 -20.46 4.34
N ALA A 175 -2.54 -20.79 5.64
CA ALA A 175 -1.67 -21.70 6.38
C ALA A 175 -1.78 -23.18 5.98
N SER A 176 -2.78 -23.58 5.18
CA SER A 176 -2.93 -24.94 4.67
C SER A 176 -3.38 -24.94 3.21
N ASP A 177 -3.11 -26.04 2.50
CA ASP A 177 -3.54 -26.22 1.10
C ASP A 177 -5.07 -26.12 0.96
N GLU A 178 -5.81 -26.59 1.94
CA GLU A 178 -7.27 -26.47 1.99
C GLU A 178 -7.70 -25.00 2.04
N LYS A 179 -7.11 -24.19 2.94
CA LYS A 179 -7.38 -22.76 3.04
C LYS A 179 -6.99 -22.01 1.76
N ARG A 180 -5.85 -22.38 1.16
CA ARG A 180 -5.39 -21.79 -0.12
C ARG A 180 -6.39 -22.11 -1.23
N ARG A 181 -6.83 -23.36 -1.36
CA ARG A 181 -7.82 -23.78 -2.34
C ARG A 181 -9.16 -23.08 -2.15
N ALA A 182 -9.71 -23.10 -0.94
CA ALA A 182 -10.96 -22.42 -0.62
C ALA A 182 -10.89 -20.91 -0.89
N SER A 183 -9.74 -20.28 -0.63
CA SER A 183 -9.51 -18.87 -0.96
C SER A 183 -9.44 -18.63 -2.46
N ALA A 184 -8.77 -19.50 -3.22
CA ALA A 184 -8.67 -19.42 -4.67
C ALA A 184 -10.05 -19.60 -5.34
N GLU A 185 -10.85 -20.55 -4.88
CA GLU A 185 -12.20 -20.83 -5.41
C GLU A 185 -13.19 -19.67 -5.25
N ARG A 186 -12.94 -18.76 -4.32
CA ARG A 186 -13.75 -17.54 -4.15
C ARG A 186 -13.52 -16.51 -5.26
N HIS A 187 -12.41 -16.59 -5.96
CA HIS A 187 -12.07 -15.67 -7.05
C HIS A 187 -12.49 -16.24 -8.40
N PRO A 188 -13.13 -15.47 -9.29
CA PRO A 188 -13.39 -15.90 -10.66
C PRO A 188 -12.16 -16.45 -11.38
N LEU A 189 -10.97 -15.85 -11.18
CA LEU A 189 -9.71 -16.35 -11.75
C LEU A 189 -9.15 -17.60 -11.05
N ARG A 190 -9.84 -18.16 -10.05
CA ARG A 190 -9.48 -19.40 -9.35
C ARG A 190 -8.07 -19.42 -8.77
N LYS A 191 -7.55 -18.27 -8.35
CA LYS A 191 -6.25 -18.15 -7.69
C LYS A 191 -6.24 -17.07 -6.61
N VAL A 192 -5.30 -17.17 -5.69
CA VAL A 192 -4.93 -16.11 -4.74
C VAL A 192 -3.93 -15.18 -5.46
N GLY A 193 -4.05 -13.88 -5.26
CA GLY A 193 -3.09 -12.92 -5.79
C GLY A 193 -1.69 -13.09 -5.20
N THR A 194 -0.65 -12.72 -5.93
CA THR A 194 0.73 -12.71 -5.44
C THR A 194 1.20 -11.29 -5.12
N ALA A 195 2.17 -11.17 -4.21
CA ALA A 195 2.81 -9.89 -3.92
C ALA A 195 3.41 -9.25 -5.18
N THR A 196 4.00 -10.07 -6.05
CA THR A 196 4.62 -9.64 -7.32
C THR A 196 3.61 -9.05 -8.30
N GLU A 197 2.41 -9.65 -8.42
CA GLU A 197 1.36 -9.12 -9.30
C GLU A 197 0.86 -7.76 -8.84
N VAL A 198 0.65 -7.59 -7.52
CA VAL A 198 0.22 -6.31 -6.96
C VAL A 198 1.32 -5.25 -7.04
N ALA A 199 2.57 -5.65 -6.82
CA ALA A 199 3.74 -4.78 -6.97
C ALA A 199 3.91 -4.30 -8.42
N ALA A 200 3.64 -5.15 -9.43
CA ALA A 200 3.71 -4.75 -10.83
C ALA A 200 2.73 -3.63 -11.17
N MET A 201 1.51 -3.67 -10.62
CA MET A 201 0.56 -2.56 -10.78
C MET A 201 1.05 -1.30 -10.05
N ALA A 202 1.64 -1.43 -8.87
CA ALA A 202 2.19 -0.28 -8.16
C ALA A 202 3.36 0.35 -8.92
N ALA A 203 4.27 -0.44 -9.48
CA ALA A 203 5.35 0.03 -10.33
C ALA A 203 4.83 0.73 -11.60
N PHE A 204 3.79 0.19 -12.24
CA PHE A 204 3.12 0.84 -13.36
C PHE A 204 2.55 2.20 -12.96
N LEU A 205 1.83 2.30 -11.85
CA LEU A 205 1.24 3.56 -11.37
C LEU A 205 2.28 4.61 -10.98
N LEU A 206 3.47 4.19 -10.54
CA LEU A 206 4.61 5.06 -10.24
C LEU A 206 5.37 5.51 -11.50
N SER A 207 5.13 4.89 -12.66
CA SER A 207 5.82 5.22 -13.91
C SER A 207 5.07 6.26 -14.76
N ASP A 208 5.77 6.84 -15.74
CA ASP A 208 5.23 7.73 -16.79
C ASP A 208 4.15 7.06 -17.66
N ARG A 209 4.14 5.73 -17.73
CA ARG A 209 3.11 4.95 -18.45
C ARG A 209 1.71 5.14 -17.87
N ALA A 210 1.59 5.61 -16.64
CA ALA A 210 0.33 5.95 -15.96
C ALA A 210 0.07 7.47 -15.94
N ALA A 211 0.70 8.27 -16.81
CA ALA A 211 0.64 9.73 -16.81
C ALA A 211 -0.79 10.31 -16.88
N PHE A 212 -1.75 9.57 -17.46
CA PHE A 212 -3.17 10.01 -17.52
C PHE A 212 -4.06 9.38 -16.44
N MET A 213 -3.46 8.90 -15.34
CA MET A 213 -4.18 8.24 -14.26
C MET A 213 -3.94 8.94 -12.93
N THR A 214 -4.98 9.57 -12.37
CA THR A 214 -5.00 10.10 -11.01
C THR A 214 -6.37 9.95 -10.37
N GLY A 215 -6.44 9.86 -9.04
CA GLY A 215 -7.69 9.70 -8.27
C GLY A 215 -8.34 8.32 -8.38
N GLN A 216 -7.68 7.34 -9.00
CA GLN A 216 -8.26 6.02 -9.25
C GLN A 216 -8.06 5.06 -8.08
N VAL A 217 -9.05 4.18 -7.87
CA VAL A 217 -8.95 3.01 -6.99
C VAL A 217 -9.09 1.77 -7.85
N ILE A 218 -7.98 1.06 -8.05
CA ILE A 218 -7.89 -0.04 -9.00
C ILE A 218 -8.01 -1.37 -8.28
N GLY A 219 -9.08 -2.13 -8.59
CA GLY A 219 -9.28 -3.48 -8.06
C GLY A 219 -8.25 -4.47 -8.63
N MET A 220 -7.54 -5.18 -7.75
CA MET A 220 -6.69 -6.33 -8.09
C MET A 220 -7.16 -7.55 -7.29
N ASP A 221 -8.26 -8.14 -7.71
CA ASP A 221 -9.03 -9.07 -6.90
C ASP A 221 -9.49 -10.34 -7.65
N GLY A 222 -8.92 -10.59 -8.82
CA GLY A 222 -9.26 -11.76 -9.63
C GLY A 222 -10.73 -11.80 -10.04
N GLY A 223 -11.40 -10.66 -10.13
CA GLY A 223 -12.81 -10.51 -10.48
C GLY A 223 -13.78 -10.59 -9.29
N LEU A 224 -13.27 -10.74 -8.06
CA LEU A 224 -14.07 -10.98 -6.86
C LEU A 224 -15.12 -9.90 -6.58
N SER A 225 -14.88 -8.65 -6.95
CA SER A 225 -15.80 -7.53 -6.69
C SER A 225 -16.66 -7.12 -7.89
N THR A 226 -16.42 -7.69 -9.06
CA THR A 226 -17.06 -7.23 -10.32
C THR A 226 -17.79 -8.32 -11.09
N LEU A 227 -17.48 -9.62 -10.84
CA LEU A 227 -18.05 -10.76 -11.53
C LEU A 227 -18.86 -11.67 -10.61
#